data_a8a6a4275f5a7285d4623d532fcdd7af
#
_entry.id   a8a6a4275f5a7285d4623d532fcdd7af
#
_cell.length_a   1.000
_cell.length_b   1.000
_cell.length_c   1.000
_cell.angle_alpha   90.00
_cell.angle_beta   90.00
_cell.angle_gamma   90.00
#
_symmetry.space_group_name_H-M   'P 1'
#
loop_
_entity.id
_entity.type
_entity.pdbx_description
1 polymer ?
#
loop_
_entity_poly.entity_id
_entity_poly.type
_entity_poly.pdbx_seq_one_letter_code
_entity_poly.pdbx_strand_id
1 'polypeptide(L)'
;PACSPEAMVYIGGTWLDIYINSDDANGGLLSKYNATPITGTEGLNWYIAQERLRRVGKRMPSYGEWCKGAEGSPQGLDASNANGWTATSNTARQLTGYVANATSLLGLRDCAGNVWEWLDELCLEPTASSWNWYDVVPGYGQIYMPSGTALHALLAGGGWSDGARCGACTVFCSHYPWDVGTHVGVRGACDFYYYAGQIGTVKA
;
A
#
# COMPACT_ATOMS: atom_id res chain seq x y z
N PRO A 1 -2.34 18.03 -10.79
CA PRO A 1 -2.92 16.79 -11.30
C PRO A 1 -2.68 15.65 -10.30
N ALA A 2 -3.65 14.72 -10.18
CA ALA A 2 -3.53 13.58 -9.28
C ALA A 2 -2.37 12.65 -9.66
N CYS A 3 -2.03 12.61 -10.94
CA CYS A 3 -0.90 11.85 -11.48
C CYS A 3 0.27 12.77 -11.80
N SER A 4 1.42 12.53 -11.20
CA SER A 4 2.65 13.28 -11.46
C SER A 4 3.74 12.34 -11.97
N PRO A 5 4.27 12.54 -13.19
CA PRO A 5 5.35 11.72 -13.71
C PRO A 5 6.63 11.77 -12.86
N GLU A 6 6.79 12.80 -12.03
CA GLU A 6 7.94 12.94 -11.13
C GLU A 6 7.81 12.09 -9.86
N ALA A 7 6.58 11.69 -9.49
CA ALA A 7 6.28 10.98 -8.26
C ALA A 7 5.53 9.67 -8.48
N MET A 8 5.16 9.34 -9.72
CA MET A 8 4.40 8.15 -10.09
C MET A 8 4.97 7.49 -11.34
N VAL A 9 4.74 6.19 -11.48
CA VAL A 9 5.10 5.41 -12.66
C VAL A 9 3.87 4.77 -13.27
N TYR A 10 3.83 4.72 -14.61
CA TYR A 10 2.76 4.07 -15.36
C TYR A 10 3.01 2.57 -15.49
N ILE A 11 2.04 1.76 -15.06
CA ILE A 11 2.14 0.30 -15.06
C ILE A 11 1.24 -0.37 -16.12
N GLY A 12 0.73 0.40 -17.10
CA GLY A 12 -0.16 -0.12 -18.15
C GLY A 12 -1.64 -0.12 -17.73
N GLY A 13 -2.24 1.04 -17.63
CA GLY A 13 -3.62 1.30 -17.25
C GLY A 13 -3.76 2.13 -15.98
N THR A 14 -2.81 2.05 -15.09
CA THR A 14 -2.80 2.74 -13.79
C THR A 14 -1.43 3.37 -13.55
N TRP A 15 -1.40 4.46 -12.81
CA TRP A 15 -0.20 5.08 -12.26
C TRP A 15 -0.05 4.69 -10.79
N LEU A 16 1.13 4.29 -10.37
CA LEU A 16 1.47 4.02 -8.96
C LEU A 16 2.48 5.03 -8.44
N ASP A 17 2.33 5.45 -7.20
CA ASP A 17 3.34 6.25 -6.51
C ASP A 17 4.69 5.53 -6.46
N ILE A 18 5.77 6.23 -6.76
CA ILE A 18 7.12 5.67 -6.72
C ILE A 18 7.52 5.30 -5.29
N TYR A 19 7.15 6.13 -4.32
CA TYR A 19 7.47 5.95 -2.91
C TYR A 19 6.24 5.60 -2.08
N ILE A 20 6.44 4.87 -1.01
CA ILE A 20 5.45 4.73 0.07
C ILE A 20 5.02 6.13 0.51
N ASN A 21 3.73 6.35 0.70
CA ASN A 21 3.22 7.67 0.96
C ASN A 21 3.61 8.22 2.34
N SER A 22 3.79 9.53 2.37
CA SER A 22 4.06 10.34 3.55
C SER A 22 2.94 11.36 3.76
N ASP A 23 2.86 11.95 4.94
CA ASP A 23 1.92 13.03 5.25
C ASP A 23 2.25 14.28 4.41
N ASP A 24 1.23 14.90 3.81
CA ASP A 24 1.37 16.17 3.07
C ASP A 24 1.16 17.41 3.95
N ALA A 25 0.96 17.21 5.26
CA ALA A 25 0.63 18.22 6.26
C ALA A 25 -0.73 18.91 6.09
N ASN A 26 -1.51 18.57 5.05
CA ASN A 26 -2.85 19.11 4.78
C ASN A 26 -3.94 18.04 4.88
N GLY A 27 -3.62 16.90 5.43
CA GLY A 27 -4.53 15.76 5.58
C GLY A 27 -4.61 14.85 4.35
N GLY A 28 -3.84 15.11 3.31
CA GLY A 28 -3.62 14.23 2.16
C GLY A 28 -2.37 13.36 2.32
N LEU A 29 -2.00 12.68 1.22
CA LEU A 29 -0.81 11.84 1.13
C LEU A 29 -0.01 12.19 -0.11
N LEU A 30 1.31 12.08 -0.01
CA LEU A 30 2.21 12.36 -1.11
C LEU A 30 3.31 11.29 -1.28
N SER A 31 3.69 11.04 -2.51
CA SER A 31 4.85 10.24 -2.89
C SER A 31 6.08 11.13 -2.93
N LYS A 32 7.05 10.90 -2.04
CA LYS A 32 8.23 11.76 -1.94
C LYS A 32 9.45 10.95 -1.49
N TYR A 33 10.59 11.21 -2.12
CA TYR A 33 11.88 10.68 -1.71
C TYR A 33 12.32 11.26 -0.35
N ASN A 34 12.99 10.44 0.45
CA ASN A 34 13.58 10.83 1.74
C ASN A 34 12.55 11.45 2.70
N ALA A 35 11.35 10.89 2.74
CA ALA A 35 10.27 11.28 3.63
C ALA A 35 9.91 10.12 4.57
N THR A 36 9.36 10.42 5.75
CA THR A 36 8.89 9.40 6.68
C THR A 36 7.60 8.79 6.15
N PRO A 37 7.55 7.47 5.89
CA PRO A 37 6.29 6.81 5.54
C PRO A 37 5.24 7.02 6.63
N ILE A 38 4.01 7.37 6.24
CA ILE A 38 2.90 7.40 7.19
C ILE A 38 2.49 5.98 7.57
N THR A 39 2.21 5.75 8.84
CA THR A 39 1.80 4.44 9.35
C THR A 39 0.74 4.58 10.43
N GLY A 40 0.36 3.49 11.08
CA GLY A 40 -0.50 3.52 12.26
C GLY A 40 0.07 4.32 13.43
N THR A 41 1.36 4.66 13.43
CA THR A 41 1.94 5.62 14.41
C THR A 41 1.24 6.98 14.32
N GLU A 42 0.84 7.39 13.13
CA GLU A 42 0.08 8.61 12.84
C GLU A 42 -1.43 8.33 12.72
N GLY A 43 -1.90 7.18 13.21
CA GLY A 43 -3.29 6.78 13.20
C GLY A 43 -3.79 6.23 11.85
N LEU A 44 -2.90 5.87 10.92
CA LEU A 44 -3.28 5.29 9.64
C LEU A 44 -3.88 3.89 9.84
N ASN A 45 -5.07 3.68 9.32
CA ASN A 45 -5.69 2.39 9.09
C ASN A 45 -6.23 2.34 7.66
N TRP A 46 -6.82 1.24 7.23
CA TRP A 46 -7.31 1.06 5.87
C TRP A 46 -8.33 2.14 5.44
N TYR A 47 -9.29 2.49 6.30
CA TYR A 47 -10.31 3.50 5.99
C TYR A 47 -9.72 4.90 5.89
N ILE A 48 -8.82 5.26 6.81
CA ILE A 48 -8.13 6.55 6.81
C ILE A 48 -7.19 6.65 5.62
N ALA A 49 -6.52 5.56 5.24
CA ALA A 49 -5.69 5.51 4.05
C ALA A 49 -6.51 5.82 2.78
N GLN A 50 -7.68 5.21 2.62
CA GLN A 50 -8.59 5.51 1.52
C GLN A 50 -9.03 6.97 1.51
N GLU A 51 -9.47 7.49 2.66
CA GLU A 51 -9.93 8.87 2.77
C GLU A 51 -8.82 9.85 2.37
N ARG A 52 -7.62 9.68 2.93
CA ARG A 52 -6.49 10.57 2.68
C ARG A 52 -5.99 10.53 1.24
N LEU A 53 -5.99 9.34 0.61
CA LEU A 53 -5.68 9.20 -0.81
C LEU A 53 -6.72 9.90 -1.69
N ARG A 54 -8.02 9.74 -1.39
CA ARG A 54 -9.09 10.41 -2.14
C ARG A 54 -9.00 11.93 -2.10
N ARG A 55 -8.52 12.51 -1.01
CA ARG A 55 -8.30 13.98 -0.90
C ARG A 55 -7.30 14.50 -1.94
N VAL A 56 -6.39 13.66 -2.38
CA VAL A 56 -5.39 14.00 -3.42
C VAL A 56 -5.70 13.35 -4.77
N GLY A 57 -6.92 12.83 -4.97
CA GLY A 57 -7.38 12.24 -6.23
C GLY A 57 -6.79 10.86 -6.51
N LYS A 58 -6.40 10.12 -5.49
CA LYS A 58 -5.83 8.77 -5.58
C LYS A 58 -6.71 7.74 -4.88
N ARG A 59 -6.41 6.48 -5.11
CA ARG A 59 -6.95 5.31 -4.41
C ARG A 59 -5.81 4.38 -3.98
N MET A 60 -6.10 3.36 -3.21
CA MET A 60 -5.15 2.27 -3.00
C MET A 60 -5.02 1.42 -4.28
N PRO A 61 -3.87 0.81 -4.55
CA PRO A 61 -3.73 -0.16 -5.63
C PRO A 61 -4.43 -1.47 -5.26
N SER A 62 -4.90 -2.19 -6.30
CA SER A 62 -5.24 -3.60 -6.15
C SER A 62 -3.98 -4.45 -6.00
N TYR A 63 -4.14 -5.70 -5.50
CA TYR A 63 -3.02 -6.63 -5.38
C TYR A 63 -2.35 -6.90 -6.74
N GLY A 64 -3.15 -7.06 -7.80
CA GLY A 64 -2.61 -7.25 -9.16
C GLY A 64 -1.82 -6.06 -9.67
N GLU A 65 -2.29 -4.84 -9.44
CA GLU A 65 -1.58 -3.61 -9.79
C GLU A 65 -0.29 -3.47 -8.98
N TRP A 66 -0.36 -3.76 -7.69
CA TRP A 66 0.80 -3.70 -6.81
C TRP A 66 1.89 -4.70 -7.23
N CYS A 67 1.54 -5.98 -7.47
CA CYS A 67 2.48 -7.01 -7.94
C CYS A 67 3.16 -6.60 -9.25
N LYS A 68 2.39 -6.04 -10.20
CA LYS A 68 2.93 -5.57 -11.48
C LYS A 68 3.89 -4.40 -11.30
N GLY A 69 3.57 -3.45 -10.43
CA GLY A 69 4.44 -2.33 -10.10
C GLY A 69 5.71 -2.76 -9.37
N ALA A 70 5.58 -3.71 -8.46
CA ALA A 70 6.66 -4.23 -7.62
C ALA A 70 7.57 -5.25 -8.32
N GLU A 71 7.22 -5.72 -9.52
CA GLU A 71 7.97 -6.73 -10.25
C GLU A 71 9.47 -6.40 -10.33
N GLY A 72 10.31 -7.39 -10.02
CA GLY A 72 11.77 -7.24 -10.01
C GLY A 72 12.33 -6.50 -8.79
N SER A 73 11.50 -6.12 -7.83
CA SER A 73 12.01 -5.63 -6.54
C SER A 73 12.86 -6.72 -5.88
N PRO A 74 14.07 -6.40 -5.38
CA PRO A 74 14.91 -7.36 -4.69
C PRO A 74 14.16 -7.95 -3.49
N GLN A 75 14.12 -9.27 -3.41
CA GLN A 75 13.54 -9.97 -2.25
C GLN A 75 14.29 -9.56 -0.98
N GLY A 76 13.58 -9.44 0.13
CA GLY A 76 14.18 -9.14 1.43
C GLY A 76 15.10 -10.27 1.88
N LEU A 77 16.10 -9.94 2.67
CA LEU A 77 17.13 -10.81 3.25
C LEU A 77 17.50 -12.02 2.38
N ASP A 78 17.91 -11.76 1.16
CA ASP A 78 18.58 -12.72 0.30
C ASP A 78 20.09 -12.53 0.49
N ALA A 79 20.78 -13.54 1.00
CA ALA A 79 22.22 -13.49 1.20
C ALA A 79 23.00 -13.27 -0.12
N SER A 80 22.41 -13.62 -1.27
CA SER A 80 22.92 -13.34 -2.61
C SER A 80 22.54 -11.95 -3.13
N ASN A 81 21.62 -11.24 -2.46
CA ASN A 81 21.07 -9.96 -2.89
C ASN A 81 21.26 -8.86 -1.84
N ALA A 82 22.45 -8.27 -1.82
CA ALA A 82 22.79 -7.14 -0.95
C ALA A 82 21.92 -5.88 -1.17
N ASN A 83 21.10 -5.88 -2.21
CA ASN A 83 20.19 -4.79 -2.56
C ASN A 83 18.80 -4.96 -1.91
N GLY A 84 18.52 -6.10 -1.29
CA GLY A 84 17.27 -6.33 -0.58
C GLY A 84 17.13 -5.38 0.61
N TRP A 85 15.95 -4.80 0.80
CA TRP A 85 15.70 -3.81 1.86
C TRP A 85 16.04 -4.36 3.25
N THR A 86 15.67 -5.60 3.53
CA THR A 86 15.90 -6.26 4.82
C THR A 86 17.28 -6.93 4.94
N ALA A 87 18.13 -6.84 3.93
CA ALA A 87 19.56 -7.20 4.07
C ALA A 87 20.28 -6.25 5.04
N THR A 88 19.71 -5.08 5.32
CA THR A 88 20.20 -4.15 6.34
C THR A 88 19.56 -4.48 7.69
N SER A 89 20.30 -4.33 8.77
CA SER A 89 19.81 -4.57 10.14
C SER A 89 18.90 -3.42 10.60
N ASN A 90 17.68 -3.38 10.05
CA ASN A 90 16.72 -2.35 10.38
C ASN A 90 15.77 -2.82 11.49
N THR A 91 15.56 -1.98 12.47
CA THR A 91 14.72 -2.23 13.65
C THR A 91 13.44 -1.39 13.65
N ALA A 92 13.27 -0.51 12.64
CA ALA A 92 12.15 0.38 12.51
C ALA A 92 11.99 0.81 11.04
N ARG A 93 10.84 1.43 10.72
CA ARG A 93 10.66 2.10 9.42
C ARG A 93 11.77 3.12 9.17
N GLN A 94 12.18 3.21 7.93
CA GLN A 94 13.18 4.18 7.45
C GLN A 94 12.51 5.17 6.48
N LEU A 95 13.25 6.22 6.14
CA LEU A 95 12.82 7.18 5.12
C LEU A 95 12.64 6.47 3.77
N THR A 96 11.71 6.95 2.97
CA THR A 96 11.43 6.41 1.64
C THR A 96 12.67 6.46 0.74
N GLY A 97 12.96 5.35 0.06
CA GLY A 97 14.15 5.20 -0.77
C GLY A 97 15.45 5.03 0.02
N TYR A 98 15.38 4.66 1.31
CA TYR A 98 16.55 4.45 2.19
C TYR A 98 17.55 3.45 1.60
N VAL A 99 17.06 2.34 1.05
CA VAL A 99 17.92 1.39 0.33
C VAL A 99 17.92 1.75 -1.15
N ALA A 100 19.01 2.33 -1.62
CA ALA A 100 19.11 2.91 -2.97
C ALA A 100 18.76 1.94 -4.10
N ASN A 101 19.10 0.66 -3.94
CA ASN A 101 18.89 -0.38 -4.97
C ASN A 101 17.61 -1.22 -4.73
N ALA A 102 16.84 -0.95 -3.68
CA ALA A 102 15.54 -1.60 -3.44
C ALA A 102 14.47 -1.02 -4.38
N THR A 103 14.62 -1.32 -5.67
CA THR A 103 13.85 -0.72 -6.76
C THR A 103 13.27 -1.81 -7.65
N SER A 104 12.00 -1.70 -8.03
CA SER A 104 11.37 -2.57 -9.01
C SER A 104 11.90 -2.29 -10.44
N LEU A 105 11.58 -3.16 -11.40
CA LEU A 105 11.89 -2.94 -12.82
C LEU A 105 11.27 -1.66 -13.37
N LEU A 106 10.13 -1.26 -12.83
CA LEU A 106 9.43 -0.04 -13.23
C LEU A 106 9.84 1.20 -12.42
N GLY A 107 10.71 1.05 -11.42
CA GLY A 107 11.24 2.16 -10.64
C GLY A 107 10.52 2.44 -9.32
N LEU A 108 9.58 1.60 -8.88
CA LEU A 108 8.99 1.72 -7.55
C LEU A 108 10.04 1.40 -6.49
N ARG A 109 10.02 2.15 -5.39
CA ARG A 109 10.96 2.01 -4.27
C ARG A 109 10.31 1.31 -3.09
N ASP A 110 11.13 0.58 -2.33
CA ASP A 110 10.78 -0.03 -1.05
C ASP A 110 9.61 -1.05 -1.12
N CYS A 111 9.36 -1.66 -2.29
CA CYS A 111 8.25 -2.62 -2.45
C CYS A 111 8.46 -3.96 -1.72
N ALA A 112 9.66 -4.27 -1.27
CA ALA A 112 9.99 -5.52 -0.58
C ALA A 112 10.70 -5.22 0.75
N GLY A 113 9.97 -4.66 1.71
CA GLY A 113 10.49 -4.24 3.01
C GLY A 113 10.02 -2.84 3.39
N ASN A 114 10.68 -2.24 4.38
CA ASN A 114 10.34 -0.99 5.03
C ASN A 114 9.03 -1.09 5.81
N VAL A 115 7.87 -0.87 5.19
CA VAL A 115 6.56 -1.07 5.83
C VAL A 115 5.64 -1.84 4.89
N TRP A 116 4.74 -2.63 5.45
CA TRP A 116 3.63 -3.23 4.74
C TRP A 116 2.77 -2.14 4.11
N GLU A 117 2.15 -2.43 2.98
CA GLU A 117 1.31 -1.46 2.25
C GLU A 117 -0.13 -1.97 2.14
N TRP A 118 -1.10 -1.16 2.61
CA TRP A 118 -2.52 -1.44 2.43
C TRP A 118 -2.89 -1.53 0.94
N LEU A 119 -3.67 -2.57 0.61
CA LEU A 119 -4.29 -2.75 -0.71
C LEU A 119 -5.80 -2.48 -0.65
N ASP A 120 -6.42 -2.30 -1.80
CA ASP A 120 -7.85 -1.98 -1.89
C ASP A 120 -8.77 -3.18 -1.60
N GLU A 121 -8.23 -4.40 -1.60
CA GLU A 121 -9.01 -5.61 -1.39
C GLU A 121 -9.24 -5.91 0.08
N LEU A 122 -10.48 -6.34 0.34
CA LEU A 122 -10.91 -6.97 1.58
C LEU A 122 -11.13 -8.46 1.37
N CYS A 123 -10.79 -9.27 2.36
CA CYS A 123 -11.05 -10.70 2.36
C CYS A 123 -11.75 -11.13 3.64
N LEU A 124 -12.43 -12.26 3.57
CA LEU A 124 -13.07 -12.91 4.71
C LEU A 124 -12.29 -14.18 5.06
N GLU A 125 -12.00 -14.36 6.32
CA GLU A 125 -11.48 -15.63 6.83
C GLU A 125 -12.65 -16.53 7.23
N PRO A 126 -13.02 -17.56 6.43
CA PRO A 126 -14.12 -18.44 6.76
C PRO A 126 -13.68 -19.45 7.84
N THR A 127 -14.11 -19.24 9.08
CA THR A 127 -13.79 -20.13 10.20
C THR A 127 -14.96 -20.98 10.66
N ALA A 128 -16.19 -20.75 10.14
CA ALA A 128 -17.38 -21.43 10.61
C ALA A 128 -18.40 -21.73 9.52
N SER A 129 -19.31 -22.67 9.85
CA SER A 129 -20.35 -23.21 8.95
C SER A 129 -21.70 -22.48 9.02
N SER A 130 -21.88 -21.51 9.89
CA SER A 130 -23.12 -20.76 10.04
C SER A 130 -22.95 -19.29 9.63
N TRP A 131 -24.04 -18.66 9.19
CA TRP A 131 -24.04 -17.26 8.71
C TRP A 131 -24.75 -16.36 9.70
N ASN A 132 -24.19 -15.17 9.96
CA ASN A 132 -24.77 -14.15 10.82
C ASN A 132 -24.47 -12.73 10.33
N TRP A 133 -25.22 -11.76 10.89
CA TRP A 133 -24.96 -10.34 10.71
C TRP A 133 -23.95 -9.84 11.74
N TYR A 134 -22.97 -9.07 11.29
CA TYR A 134 -21.96 -8.44 12.14
C TYR A 134 -21.81 -6.96 11.79
N ASP A 135 -21.64 -6.12 12.81
CA ASP A 135 -21.29 -4.73 12.58
C ASP A 135 -19.88 -4.63 11.99
N VAL A 136 -19.77 -4.04 10.81
CA VAL A 136 -18.46 -3.70 10.20
C VAL A 136 -17.88 -2.49 10.94
N VAL A 137 -18.72 -1.47 11.11
CA VAL A 137 -18.47 -0.32 11.98
C VAL A 137 -19.76 -0.08 12.76
N PRO A 138 -19.73 -0.03 14.10
CA PRO A 138 -20.93 0.19 14.90
C PRO A 138 -21.70 1.45 14.47
N GLY A 139 -23.00 1.27 14.16
CA GLY A 139 -23.88 2.36 13.74
C GLY A 139 -23.82 2.75 12.26
N TYR A 140 -22.97 2.11 11.43
CA TYR A 140 -22.83 2.43 10.00
C TYR A 140 -23.23 1.30 9.06
N GLY A 141 -23.66 0.17 9.58
CA GLY A 141 -24.17 -0.95 8.78
C GLY A 141 -23.51 -2.27 9.14
N GLN A 142 -24.11 -3.33 8.60
CA GLN A 142 -23.73 -4.70 8.92
C GLN A 142 -23.37 -5.49 7.68
N ILE A 143 -22.51 -6.50 7.85
CA ILE A 143 -22.19 -7.51 6.84
C ILE A 143 -22.78 -8.85 7.23
N TYR A 144 -23.38 -9.55 6.26
CA TYR A 144 -23.84 -10.92 6.42
C TYR A 144 -22.73 -11.87 5.98
N MET A 145 -22.16 -12.60 6.90
CA MET A 145 -21.00 -13.47 6.63
C MET A 145 -21.01 -14.72 7.53
N PRO A 146 -20.19 -15.74 7.21
CA PRO A 146 -20.07 -16.92 8.07
C PRO A 146 -19.68 -16.56 9.50
N SER A 147 -20.34 -17.18 10.48
CA SER A 147 -20.05 -16.98 11.90
C SER A 147 -18.61 -17.33 12.22
N GLY A 148 -17.96 -16.52 13.04
CA GLY A 148 -16.54 -16.67 13.36
C GLY A 148 -15.61 -16.20 12.27
N THR A 149 -16.15 -15.61 11.19
CA THR A 149 -15.37 -14.98 10.14
C THR A 149 -14.97 -13.57 10.55
N ALA A 150 -13.78 -13.17 10.20
CA ALA A 150 -13.30 -11.80 10.35
C ALA A 150 -13.14 -11.12 8.99
N LEU A 151 -13.42 -9.83 8.95
CA LEU A 151 -13.11 -9.00 7.79
C LEU A 151 -11.66 -8.55 7.89
N HIS A 152 -10.88 -8.87 6.87
CA HIS A 152 -9.46 -8.52 6.77
C HIS A 152 -9.21 -7.65 5.55
N ALA A 153 -8.22 -6.80 5.63
CA ALA A 153 -7.69 -6.07 4.48
C ALA A 153 -6.32 -6.65 4.09
N LEU A 154 -6.04 -6.66 2.79
CA LEU A 154 -4.78 -7.19 2.29
C LEU A 154 -3.64 -6.19 2.50
N LEU A 155 -2.48 -6.72 2.85
CA LEU A 155 -1.21 -6.00 2.92
C LEU A 155 -0.21 -6.63 1.98
N ALA A 156 0.62 -5.82 1.34
CA ALA A 156 1.65 -6.29 0.42
C ALA A 156 3.06 -5.89 0.84
N GLY A 157 4.06 -6.58 0.31
CA GLY A 157 5.46 -6.22 0.31
C GLY A 157 6.31 -6.74 1.46
N GLY A 158 5.80 -6.70 2.66
CA GLY A 158 6.56 -7.00 3.89
C GLY A 158 7.11 -5.74 4.57
N GLY A 159 7.40 -5.85 5.86
CA GLY A 159 7.96 -4.78 6.67
C GLY A 159 9.45 -4.97 6.97
N TRP A 160 10.04 -4.05 7.71
CA TRP A 160 11.47 -4.03 8.05
C TRP A 160 11.98 -5.27 8.79
N SER A 161 11.10 -6.00 9.48
CA SER A 161 11.46 -7.17 10.30
C SER A 161 11.16 -8.52 9.65
N ASP A 162 10.57 -8.55 8.46
CA ASP A 162 10.06 -9.79 7.87
C ASP A 162 11.10 -10.59 7.08
N GLY A 163 12.29 -10.03 6.88
CA GLY A 163 13.42 -10.73 6.27
C GLY A 163 13.10 -11.29 4.89
N ALA A 164 13.41 -12.56 4.67
CA ALA A 164 13.19 -13.25 3.39
C ALA A 164 11.71 -13.39 2.98
N ARG A 165 10.76 -13.04 3.85
CA ARG A 165 9.34 -13.02 3.52
C ARG A 165 8.92 -11.80 2.69
N CYS A 166 9.73 -10.71 2.70
CA CYS A 166 9.45 -9.55 1.87
C CYS A 166 9.64 -9.87 0.39
N GLY A 167 8.76 -9.40 -0.46
CA GLY A 167 8.87 -9.64 -1.89
C GLY A 167 7.74 -9.01 -2.71
N ALA A 168 7.94 -8.93 -4.02
CA ALA A 168 7.03 -8.31 -4.98
C ALA A 168 5.63 -8.93 -5.03
N CYS A 169 5.48 -10.18 -4.61
CA CYS A 169 4.17 -10.87 -4.56
C CYS A 169 3.80 -11.28 -3.13
N THR A 170 4.52 -10.77 -2.13
CA THR A 170 4.18 -11.08 -0.74
C THR A 170 2.90 -10.39 -0.36
N VAL A 171 1.96 -11.17 0.18
CA VAL A 171 0.66 -10.67 0.67
C VAL A 171 0.38 -11.24 2.06
N PHE A 172 -0.22 -10.43 2.89
CA PHE A 172 -0.65 -10.79 4.24
C PHE A 172 -2.13 -10.47 4.42
N CYS A 173 -2.91 -11.41 4.94
CA CYS A 173 -4.37 -11.37 4.95
C CYS A 173 -4.95 -11.39 6.38
N SER A 174 -4.19 -11.01 7.40
CA SER A 174 -4.61 -11.19 8.80
C SER A 174 -4.76 -9.88 9.58
N HIS A 175 -4.81 -8.73 8.89
CA HIS A 175 -5.07 -7.44 9.55
C HIS A 175 -6.50 -7.00 9.36
N TYR A 176 -7.12 -6.56 10.45
CA TYR A 176 -8.43 -5.92 10.37
C TYR A 176 -8.31 -4.53 9.73
N PRO A 177 -9.32 -4.09 8.96
CA PRO A 177 -9.28 -2.77 8.31
C PRO A 177 -9.15 -1.57 9.26
N TRP A 178 -9.49 -1.75 10.52
CA TRP A 178 -9.38 -0.73 11.59
C TRP A 178 -8.07 -0.78 12.37
N ASP A 179 -7.20 -1.76 12.11
CA ASP A 179 -5.92 -1.86 12.81
C ASP A 179 -5.00 -0.69 12.49
N VAL A 180 -4.31 -0.22 13.53
CA VAL A 180 -3.32 0.87 13.45
C VAL A 180 -1.92 0.31 13.65
N GLY A 181 -1.43 -0.47 12.70
CA GLY A 181 -0.11 -1.08 12.74
C GLY A 181 1.01 -0.06 12.50
N THR A 182 1.97 0.04 13.41
CA THR A 182 3.13 0.95 13.27
C THR A 182 4.03 0.63 12.08
N HIS A 183 3.90 -0.58 11.55
CA HIS A 183 4.65 -1.14 10.42
C HIS A 183 3.82 -1.22 9.13
N VAL A 184 2.65 -0.57 9.09
CA VAL A 184 1.73 -0.60 7.94
C VAL A 184 1.50 0.82 7.43
N GLY A 185 1.88 1.04 6.18
CA GLY A 185 1.69 2.27 5.43
C GLY A 185 0.77 2.06 4.23
N VAL A 186 0.92 2.90 3.21
CA VAL A 186 0.13 2.82 1.98
C VAL A 186 0.88 3.46 0.81
N ARG A 187 0.57 3.01 -0.40
CA ARG A 187 0.98 3.61 -1.67
C ARG A 187 -0.25 4.03 -2.46
N GLY A 188 -0.20 5.16 -3.13
CA GLY A 188 -1.31 5.65 -3.95
C GLY A 188 -1.28 5.11 -5.37
N ALA A 189 -2.47 4.87 -5.92
CA ALA A 189 -2.73 4.58 -7.32
C ALA A 189 -3.60 5.67 -7.93
N CYS A 190 -3.44 5.93 -9.23
CA CYS A 190 -4.27 6.87 -9.98
C CYS A 190 -4.62 6.28 -11.35
N ASP A 191 -5.91 6.28 -11.71
CA ASP A 191 -6.36 5.73 -12.97
C ASP A 191 -6.05 6.64 -14.16
N PHE A 192 -5.58 6.05 -15.23
CA PHE A 192 -5.23 6.77 -16.46
C PHE A 192 -6.41 7.58 -17.04
N TYR A 193 -7.62 7.10 -16.83
CA TYR A 193 -8.84 7.74 -17.35
C TYR A 193 -9.05 9.16 -16.81
N TYR A 194 -8.63 9.41 -15.57
CA TYR A 194 -8.77 10.74 -14.96
C TYR A 194 -7.85 11.77 -15.63
N TYR A 195 -6.68 11.35 -16.09
CA TYR A 195 -5.73 12.19 -16.81
C TYR A 195 -6.20 12.50 -18.24
N ALA A 196 -6.72 11.49 -18.94
CA ALA A 196 -7.25 11.65 -20.31
C ALA A 196 -8.48 12.57 -20.37
N GLY A 197 -9.36 12.51 -19.36
CA GLY A 197 -10.53 13.40 -19.25
C GLY A 197 -10.15 14.86 -19.02
N GLN A 198 -9.05 15.15 -18.35
CA GLN A 198 -8.57 16.52 -18.16
C GLN A 198 -7.88 17.09 -19.39
N ILE A 199 -7.18 16.28 -20.18
CA ILE A 199 -6.60 16.74 -21.46
C ILE A 199 -7.70 17.05 -22.48
N GLY A 200 -8.82 16.35 -22.43
CA GLY A 200 -9.97 16.61 -23.30
C GLY A 200 -10.71 17.94 -23.02
N THR A 201 -10.60 18.48 -21.81
CA THR A 201 -11.24 19.75 -21.41
C THR A 201 -10.38 20.99 -21.64
N VAL A 202 -9.15 20.85 -22.07
CA VAL A 202 -8.28 21.99 -22.46
C VAL A 202 -8.47 22.39 -23.93
N LYS A 203 -9.48 21.86 -24.61
CA LYS A 203 -9.89 22.32 -25.95
C LYS A 203 -11.15 23.18 -25.85
N ALA A 204 -11.00 24.38 -25.42
CA ALA A 204 -11.92 25.46 -25.73
C ALA A 204 -11.16 26.79 -25.61
#